data_72ebcae44491ad831b2c8fd84df4a814
#
_entry.id   72ebcae44491ad831b2c8fd84df4a814
#
_cell.length_a   1.000
_cell.length_b   1.000
_cell.length_c   1.000
_cell.angle_alpha   90.00
_cell.angle_beta   90.00
_cell.angle_gamma   90.00
#
_symmetry.space_group_name_H-M   'P 1'
#
loop_
_entity.id
_entity.type
_entity.pdbx_description
1 polymer ?
#
loop_
_entity_poly.entity_id
_entity_poly.type
_entity_poly.pdbx_seq_one_letter_code
_entity_poly.pdbx_strand_id
1 'polypeptide(L)'
;MHVFWAEGFAGASIPMLTVAMGISAQSLYAAFESKEALYREAMERYRATIGGFGARALEQEDNAVDAMIRLLHDAARAFSNNPATPGCMITLAQAWPGDDALTEYGRQLRAEGIERATVRLERGKQEGQVRADVDCAAWARYITSVVQGLSIQARDAVPLDSLMSTVEIASRSIEAIRR
;
A
#
# COMPACT_ATOMS: atom_id res chain seq x y z
N MET A 1 5.71 -14.57 -0.52
CA MET A 1 5.35 -13.17 -0.24
C MET A 1 6.39 -12.50 0.65
N HIS A 2 6.62 -12.94 1.90
CA HIS A 2 7.51 -12.25 2.86
C HIS A 2 8.95 -12.04 2.36
N VAL A 3 9.55 -13.00 1.65
CA VAL A 3 10.89 -12.84 1.06
C VAL A 3 10.95 -11.64 0.11
N PHE A 4 9.99 -11.54 -0.81
CA PHE A 4 9.91 -10.38 -1.71
C PHE A 4 9.64 -9.07 -0.98
N TRP A 5 8.89 -9.09 0.12
CA TRP A 5 8.62 -7.89 0.90
C TRP A 5 9.87 -7.39 1.61
N ALA A 6 10.66 -8.31 2.19
CA ALA A 6 11.89 -7.97 2.89
C ALA A 6 13.01 -7.52 1.94
N GLU A 7 13.25 -8.31 0.88
CA GLU A 7 14.43 -8.20 0.01
C GLU A 7 14.16 -7.45 -1.31
N GLY A 8 12.90 -7.17 -1.63
CA GLY A 8 12.52 -6.70 -2.96
C GLY A 8 12.63 -7.78 -4.02
N PHE A 9 12.27 -7.44 -5.27
CA PHE A 9 12.33 -8.41 -6.39
C PHE A 9 13.76 -8.87 -6.68
N ALA A 10 14.72 -7.95 -6.80
CA ALA A 10 16.10 -8.31 -7.17
C ALA A 10 16.85 -9.04 -6.04
N GLY A 11 16.68 -8.62 -4.79
CA GLY A 11 17.33 -9.24 -3.65
C GLY A 11 16.82 -10.65 -3.33
N ALA A 12 15.56 -10.94 -3.64
CA ALA A 12 14.97 -12.27 -3.45
C ALA A 12 15.53 -13.29 -4.45
N SER A 13 16.48 -14.11 -4.02
CA SER A 13 17.06 -15.17 -4.86
C SER A 13 16.15 -16.41 -4.92
N ILE A 14 16.29 -17.24 -6.00
CA ILE A 14 15.57 -18.52 -6.11
C ILE A 14 15.86 -19.45 -4.91
N PRO A 15 17.10 -19.59 -4.44
CA PRO A 15 17.35 -20.37 -3.22
C PRO A 15 16.59 -19.86 -2.00
N MET A 16 16.53 -18.53 -1.76
CA MET A 16 15.76 -17.96 -0.64
C MET A 16 14.26 -18.27 -0.76
N LEU A 17 13.72 -18.15 -1.97
CA LEU A 17 12.30 -18.43 -2.24
C LEU A 17 11.97 -19.91 -2.02
N THR A 18 12.79 -20.82 -2.54
CA THR A 18 12.57 -22.28 -2.41
C THR A 18 12.71 -22.74 -0.96
N VAL A 19 13.67 -22.24 -0.21
CA VAL A 19 13.79 -22.50 1.24
C VAL A 19 12.55 -22.00 1.99
N ALA A 20 12.12 -20.77 1.73
CA ALA A 20 10.95 -20.20 2.41
C ALA A 20 9.63 -20.89 2.04
N MET A 21 9.54 -21.51 0.87
CA MET A 21 8.36 -22.26 0.40
C MET A 21 8.43 -23.75 0.72
N GLY A 22 9.58 -24.27 1.11
CA GLY A 22 9.79 -25.70 1.36
C GLY A 22 9.71 -26.58 0.10
N ILE A 23 10.08 -26.04 -1.07
CA ILE A 23 9.99 -26.73 -2.37
C ILE A 23 11.31 -26.68 -3.14
N SER A 24 11.45 -27.53 -4.18
CA SER A 24 12.58 -27.47 -5.08
C SER A 24 12.45 -26.32 -6.10
N ALA A 25 13.58 -25.90 -6.70
CA ALA A 25 13.55 -24.93 -7.80
C ALA A 25 12.75 -25.44 -9.01
N GLN A 26 12.82 -26.75 -9.29
CA GLN A 26 12.01 -27.36 -10.35
C GLN A 26 10.51 -27.22 -10.06
N SER A 27 10.08 -27.48 -8.82
CA SER A 27 8.67 -27.32 -8.42
C SER A 27 8.21 -25.86 -8.48
N LEU A 28 9.10 -24.92 -8.13
CA LEU A 28 8.80 -23.48 -8.23
C LEU A 28 8.52 -23.09 -9.69
N TYR A 29 9.42 -23.44 -10.62
CA TYR A 29 9.23 -23.10 -12.03
C TYR A 29 8.08 -23.85 -12.69
N ALA A 30 7.80 -25.07 -12.26
CA ALA A 30 6.61 -25.80 -12.72
C ALA A 30 5.29 -25.15 -12.30
N ALA A 31 5.27 -24.49 -11.12
CA ALA A 31 4.08 -23.83 -10.60
C ALA A 31 3.89 -22.40 -11.12
N PHE A 32 4.98 -21.62 -11.27
CA PHE A 32 4.91 -20.18 -11.52
C PHE A 32 5.59 -19.73 -12.82
N GLU A 33 6.17 -20.63 -13.60
CA GLU A 33 6.88 -20.36 -14.86
C GLU A 33 8.12 -19.47 -14.72
N SER A 34 8.02 -18.37 -13.95
CA SER A 34 9.11 -17.41 -13.73
C SER A 34 9.09 -16.78 -12.33
N LYS A 35 10.20 -16.14 -11.94
CA LYS A 35 10.29 -15.36 -10.70
C LYS A 35 9.36 -14.14 -10.74
N GLU A 36 9.19 -13.54 -11.91
CA GLU A 36 8.30 -12.40 -12.17
C GLU A 36 6.84 -12.78 -11.95
N ALA A 37 6.42 -13.95 -12.46
CA ALA A 37 5.06 -14.46 -12.25
C ALA A 37 4.81 -14.73 -10.76
N LEU A 38 5.74 -15.38 -10.07
CA LEU A 38 5.66 -15.58 -8.61
C LEU A 38 5.61 -14.24 -7.84
N TYR A 39 6.35 -13.23 -8.30
CA TYR A 39 6.31 -11.89 -7.69
C TYR A 39 4.94 -11.23 -7.83
N ARG A 40 4.34 -11.28 -9.02
CA ARG A 40 2.98 -10.76 -9.27
C ARG A 40 1.94 -11.46 -8.39
N GLU A 41 1.99 -12.78 -8.30
CA GLU A 41 1.17 -13.57 -7.38
C GLU A 41 1.35 -13.15 -5.91
N ALA A 42 2.59 -12.92 -5.50
CA ALA A 42 2.90 -12.45 -4.15
C ALA A 42 2.33 -11.05 -3.86
N MET A 43 2.35 -10.14 -4.85
CA MET A 43 1.75 -8.81 -4.76
C MET A 43 0.23 -8.88 -4.68
N GLU A 44 -0.42 -9.71 -5.49
CA GLU A 44 -1.87 -9.91 -5.41
C GLU A 44 -2.29 -10.52 -4.07
N ARG A 45 -1.52 -11.51 -3.58
CA ARG A 45 -1.76 -12.08 -2.24
C ARG A 45 -1.61 -11.02 -1.14
N TYR A 46 -0.60 -10.15 -1.23
CA TYR A 46 -0.43 -9.04 -0.30
C TYR A 46 -1.65 -8.11 -0.31
N ARG A 47 -2.12 -7.71 -1.49
CA ARG A 47 -3.31 -6.85 -1.66
C ARG A 47 -4.57 -7.48 -1.08
N ALA A 48 -4.76 -8.76 -1.31
CA ALA A 48 -5.93 -9.50 -0.81
C ALA A 48 -5.92 -9.72 0.71
N THR A 49 -4.76 -9.60 1.35
CA THR A 49 -4.58 -9.91 2.78
C THR A 49 -4.12 -8.69 3.59
N ILE A 50 -2.83 -8.61 3.87
CA ILE A 50 -2.24 -7.59 4.76
C ILE A 50 -2.41 -6.19 4.17
N GLY A 51 -2.13 -6.00 2.88
CA GLY A 51 -2.28 -4.73 2.18
C GLY A 51 -3.72 -4.29 1.91
N GLY A 52 -4.70 -5.14 2.20
CA GLY A 52 -6.12 -4.86 1.97
C GLY A 52 -6.75 -3.84 2.92
N PHE A 53 -6.01 -3.31 3.89
CA PHE A 53 -6.52 -2.31 4.85
C PHE A 53 -7.10 -1.07 4.15
N GLY A 54 -6.46 -0.62 3.06
CA GLY A 54 -6.94 0.54 2.30
C GLY A 54 -8.30 0.31 1.65
N ALA A 55 -8.50 -0.83 1.00
CA ALA A 55 -9.79 -1.19 0.42
C ALA A 55 -10.86 -1.26 1.52
N ARG A 56 -10.57 -1.93 2.64
CA ARG A 56 -11.50 -2.02 3.77
C ARG A 56 -11.88 -0.66 4.35
N ALA A 57 -10.93 0.26 4.52
CA ALA A 57 -11.23 1.61 4.99
C ALA A 57 -12.16 2.36 4.05
N LEU A 58 -11.89 2.29 2.73
CA LEU A 58 -12.69 3.00 1.72
C LEU A 58 -14.10 2.42 1.51
N GLU A 59 -14.29 1.11 1.74
CA GLU A 59 -15.53 0.39 1.49
C GLU A 59 -16.44 0.28 2.71
N GLN A 60 -15.86 0.22 3.92
CA GLN A 60 -16.60 -0.07 5.15
C GLN A 60 -17.00 1.18 5.94
N GLU A 61 -16.32 2.34 5.69
CA GLU A 61 -16.72 3.58 6.34
C GLU A 61 -17.81 4.27 5.53
N ASP A 62 -18.89 4.66 6.23
CA ASP A 62 -20.03 5.33 5.61
C ASP A 62 -19.68 6.75 5.15
N ASN A 63 -18.85 7.46 5.90
CA ASN A 63 -18.42 8.83 5.57
C ASN A 63 -17.06 8.83 4.84
N ALA A 64 -16.97 9.60 3.74
CA ALA A 64 -15.76 9.65 2.92
C ALA A 64 -14.56 10.24 3.66
N VAL A 65 -14.77 11.22 4.52
CA VAL A 65 -13.70 11.86 5.31
C VAL A 65 -13.18 10.88 6.36
N ASP A 66 -14.09 10.18 7.06
CA ASP A 66 -13.72 9.14 8.04
C ASP A 66 -12.98 7.98 7.37
N ALA A 67 -13.38 7.60 6.16
CA ALA A 67 -12.69 6.59 5.36
C ALA A 67 -11.22 6.96 5.09
N MET A 68 -10.95 8.23 4.75
CA MET A 68 -9.58 8.71 4.53
C MET A 68 -8.75 8.75 5.82
N ILE A 69 -9.36 9.17 6.93
CA ILE A 69 -8.71 9.19 8.24
C ILE A 69 -8.40 7.77 8.69
N ARG A 70 -9.37 6.85 8.60
CA ARG A 70 -9.18 5.42 8.92
C ARG A 70 -8.08 4.80 8.07
N LEU A 71 -8.04 5.12 6.77
CA LEU A 71 -6.96 4.66 5.87
C LEU A 71 -5.57 4.98 6.41
N LEU A 72 -5.34 6.19 6.93
CA LEU A 72 -4.06 6.59 7.50
C LEU A 72 -3.74 5.85 8.79
N HIS A 73 -4.71 5.70 9.70
CA HIS A 73 -4.54 4.96 10.95
C HIS A 73 -4.23 3.48 10.70
N ASP A 74 -4.97 2.85 9.79
CA ASP A 74 -4.78 1.44 9.45
C ASP A 74 -3.44 1.22 8.74
N ALA A 75 -3.01 2.18 7.89
CA ALA A 75 -1.69 2.14 7.25
C ALA A 75 -0.56 2.16 8.29
N ALA A 76 -0.56 3.12 9.22
CA ALA A 76 0.48 3.23 10.24
C ALA A 76 0.60 1.94 11.07
N ARG A 77 -0.53 1.38 11.50
CA ARG A 77 -0.58 0.11 12.24
C ARG A 77 -0.09 -1.07 11.40
N ALA A 78 -0.59 -1.21 10.16
CA ALA A 78 -0.22 -2.32 9.29
C ALA A 78 1.27 -2.32 8.95
N PHE A 79 1.86 -1.14 8.72
CA PHE A 79 3.27 -1.00 8.37
C PHE A 79 4.23 -1.26 9.54
N SER A 80 3.77 -1.09 10.78
CA SER A 80 4.56 -1.31 12.00
C SER A 80 4.33 -2.68 12.63
N ASN A 81 3.31 -3.44 12.18
CA ASN A 81 2.85 -4.66 12.87
C ASN A 81 3.83 -5.83 12.76
N ASN A 82 4.70 -5.87 11.76
CA ASN A 82 5.67 -6.94 11.57
C ASN A 82 7.09 -6.39 11.38
N PRO A 83 7.95 -6.48 12.40
CA PRO A 83 9.33 -6.00 12.32
C PRO A 83 10.17 -6.67 11.22
N ALA A 84 9.83 -7.89 10.81
CA ALA A 84 10.56 -8.59 9.74
C ALA A 84 10.20 -8.07 8.34
N THR A 85 9.04 -7.44 8.18
CA THR A 85 8.55 -6.89 6.91
C THR A 85 7.83 -5.55 7.14
N PRO A 86 8.54 -4.50 7.62
CA PRO A 86 7.92 -3.20 7.86
C PRO A 86 7.60 -2.48 6.54
N GLY A 87 6.66 -1.55 6.60
CA GLY A 87 6.22 -0.76 5.46
C GLY A 87 5.24 -1.49 4.53
N CYS A 88 5.02 -0.94 3.35
CA CYS A 88 4.08 -1.45 2.34
C CYS A 88 4.83 -2.13 1.20
N MET A 89 4.53 -3.39 0.93
CA MET A 89 5.15 -4.12 -0.20
C MET A 89 4.96 -3.40 -1.54
N ILE A 90 3.80 -2.74 -1.77
CA ILE A 90 3.52 -2.00 -3.01
C ILE A 90 4.31 -0.68 -3.08
N THR A 91 4.35 0.07 -1.98
CA THR A 91 5.12 1.33 -1.93
C THR A 91 6.62 1.07 -2.10
N LEU A 92 7.11 -0.01 -1.46
CA LEU A 92 8.51 -0.42 -1.51
C LEU A 92 8.88 -1.18 -2.79
N ALA A 93 7.91 -1.52 -3.64
CA ALA A 93 8.14 -2.10 -4.95
C ALA A 93 8.85 -1.09 -5.85
N GLN A 94 10.16 -1.06 -5.76
CA GLN A 94 10.99 -0.18 -6.57
C GLN A 94 11.26 -0.79 -7.94
N ALA A 95 11.33 0.10 -8.92
CA ALA A 95 11.87 -0.16 -10.22
C ALA A 95 13.35 -0.53 -10.13
N TRP A 96 13.73 -1.63 -10.74
CA TRP A 96 15.13 -1.94 -10.96
C TRP A 96 15.53 -1.48 -12.34
N PRO A 97 16.73 -0.92 -12.51
CA PRO A 97 17.24 -0.64 -13.83
C PRO A 97 17.19 -1.92 -14.69
N GLY A 98 16.43 -1.88 -15.78
CA GLY A 98 16.34 -2.98 -16.73
C GLY A 98 15.10 -3.87 -16.67
N ASP A 99 14.15 -3.65 -15.74
CA ASP A 99 12.84 -4.33 -15.75
C ASP A 99 11.69 -3.31 -15.84
N ASP A 100 11.43 -2.85 -17.07
CA ASP A 100 10.37 -1.87 -17.34
C ASP A 100 8.97 -2.43 -17.01
N ALA A 101 8.76 -3.74 -17.17
CA ALA A 101 7.46 -4.37 -16.96
C ALA A 101 7.07 -4.44 -15.48
N LEU A 102 8.01 -4.74 -14.57
CA LEU A 102 7.75 -4.73 -13.13
C LEU A 102 7.69 -3.32 -12.55
N THR A 103 8.48 -2.40 -13.11
CA THR A 103 8.38 -0.96 -12.83
C THR A 103 6.99 -0.44 -13.12
N GLU A 104 6.51 -0.72 -14.31
CA GLU A 104 5.18 -0.31 -14.77
C GLU A 104 4.09 -0.94 -13.91
N TYR A 105 4.20 -2.23 -13.61
CA TYR A 105 3.27 -2.92 -12.72
C TYR A 105 3.18 -2.27 -11.33
N GLY A 106 4.31 -1.99 -10.69
CA GLY A 106 4.34 -1.29 -9.40
C GLY A 106 3.75 0.12 -9.48
N ARG A 107 3.99 0.85 -10.58
CA ARG A 107 3.41 2.16 -10.86
C ARG A 107 1.88 2.08 -10.99
N GLN A 108 1.38 1.09 -11.72
CA GLN A 108 -0.06 0.84 -11.88
C GLN A 108 -0.74 0.56 -10.55
N LEU A 109 -0.17 -0.31 -9.70
CA LEU A 109 -0.73 -0.61 -8.39
C LEU A 109 -0.83 0.64 -7.49
N ARG A 110 0.17 1.53 -7.54
CA ARG A 110 0.12 2.80 -6.80
C ARG A 110 -0.90 3.77 -7.37
N ALA A 111 -1.02 3.84 -8.70
CA ALA A 111 -2.03 4.67 -9.37
C ALA A 111 -3.46 4.21 -9.06
N GLU A 112 -3.72 2.90 -9.02
CA GLU A 112 -5.02 2.34 -8.59
C GLU A 112 -5.39 2.75 -7.16
N GLY A 113 -4.42 2.85 -6.26
CA GLY A 113 -4.65 3.32 -4.89
C GLY A 113 -5.13 4.78 -4.85
N ILE A 114 -4.52 5.65 -5.64
CA ILE A 114 -4.93 7.05 -5.78
C ILE A 114 -6.33 7.14 -6.40
N GLU A 115 -6.59 6.38 -7.45
CA GLU A 115 -7.88 6.37 -8.13
C GLU A 115 -9.02 5.95 -7.20
N ARG A 116 -8.85 4.88 -6.43
CA ARG A 116 -9.87 4.45 -5.45
C ARG A 116 -10.17 5.52 -4.40
N ALA A 117 -9.14 6.20 -3.88
CA ALA A 117 -9.32 7.30 -2.94
C ALA A 117 -10.04 8.48 -3.60
N THR A 118 -9.71 8.81 -4.86
CA THR A 118 -10.39 9.85 -5.65
C THR A 118 -11.87 9.53 -5.82
N VAL A 119 -12.18 8.33 -6.29
CA VAL A 119 -13.57 7.87 -6.50
C VAL A 119 -14.38 7.93 -5.18
N ARG A 120 -13.77 7.51 -4.06
CA ARG A 120 -14.44 7.56 -2.76
C ARG A 120 -14.74 9.00 -2.30
N LEU A 121 -13.80 9.93 -2.51
CA LEU A 121 -14.00 11.35 -2.20
C LEU A 121 -15.05 12.00 -3.11
N GLU A 122 -15.03 11.72 -4.41
CA GLU A 122 -16.03 12.22 -5.37
C GLU A 122 -17.44 11.72 -5.03
N ARG A 123 -17.56 10.45 -4.65
CA ARG A 123 -18.82 9.91 -4.13
C ARG A 123 -19.26 10.67 -2.87
N GLY A 124 -18.36 10.87 -1.90
CA GLY A 124 -18.65 11.64 -0.69
C GLY A 124 -19.06 13.09 -0.98
N LYS A 125 -18.51 13.71 -2.02
CA LYS A 125 -18.89 15.03 -2.49
C LYS A 125 -20.31 15.04 -3.05
N GLN A 126 -20.69 14.04 -3.86
CA GLN A 126 -22.06 13.88 -4.36
C GLN A 126 -23.06 13.62 -3.25
N GLU A 127 -22.69 12.88 -2.21
CA GLU A 127 -23.50 12.58 -1.02
C GLU A 127 -23.51 13.74 0.00
N GLY A 128 -22.81 14.85 -0.26
CA GLY A 128 -22.78 16.02 0.63
C GLY A 128 -21.91 15.83 1.89
N GLN A 129 -21.01 14.87 1.91
CA GLN A 129 -20.07 14.61 3.01
C GLN A 129 -18.78 15.43 2.86
N VAL A 130 -18.39 15.74 1.62
CA VAL A 130 -17.21 16.53 1.26
C VAL A 130 -17.68 17.86 0.65
N ARG A 131 -16.98 18.94 0.97
CA ARG A 131 -17.28 20.29 0.45
C ARG A 131 -17.22 20.32 -1.08
N ALA A 132 -18.08 21.12 -1.70
CA ALA A 132 -18.22 21.19 -3.16
C ALA A 132 -16.99 21.79 -3.88
N ASP A 133 -16.22 22.62 -3.18
CA ASP A 133 -15.01 23.28 -3.71
C ASP A 133 -13.73 22.42 -3.62
N VAL A 134 -13.81 21.21 -3.08
CA VAL A 134 -12.66 20.31 -2.89
C VAL A 134 -12.22 19.70 -4.21
N ASP A 135 -10.93 19.77 -4.51
CA ASP A 135 -10.29 18.97 -5.58
C ASP A 135 -9.98 17.57 -5.03
N CYS A 136 -10.89 16.62 -5.29
CA CYS A 136 -10.79 15.27 -4.79
C CYS A 136 -9.52 14.53 -5.27
N ALA A 137 -9.07 14.79 -6.51
CA ALA A 137 -7.86 14.17 -7.04
C ALA A 137 -6.60 14.70 -6.34
N ALA A 138 -6.51 15.99 -6.05
CA ALA A 138 -5.42 16.58 -5.29
C ALA A 138 -5.36 16.03 -3.86
N TRP A 139 -6.52 15.92 -3.20
CA TRP A 139 -6.62 15.35 -1.86
C TRP A 139 -6.28 13.86 -1.81
N ALA A 140 -6.73 13.08 -2.77
CA ALA A 140 -6.35 11.67 -2.88
C ALA A 140 -4.83 11.49 -3.05
N ARG A 141 -4.17 12.34 -3.86
CA ARG A 141 -2.71 12.36 -3.99
C ARG A 141 -2.02 12.72 -2.68
N TYR A 142 -2.48 13.75 -1.98
CA TYR A 142 -1.96 14.14 -0.68
C TYR A 142 -2.04 12.99 0.32
N ILE A 143 -3.21 12.39 0.50
CA ILE A 143 -3.45 11.28 1.42
C ILE A 143 -2.55 10.10 1.08
N THR A 144 -2.47 9.73 -0.21
CA THR A 144 -1.62 8.63 -0.66
C THR A 144 -0.13 8.94 -0.45
N SER A 145 0.30 10.21 -0.60
CA SER A 145 1.67 10.61 -0.30
C SER A 145 1.99 10.46 1.19
N VAL A 146 1.05 10.75 2.08
CA VAL A 146 1.21 10.48 3.52
C VAL A 146 1.34 8.97 3.77
N VAL A 147 0.48 8.14 3.18
CA VAL A 147 0.57 6.67 3.29
C VAL A 147 1.93 6.16 2.82
N GLN A 148 2.44 6.66 1.70
CA GLN A 148 3.75 6.29 1.17
C GLN A 148 4.89 6.73 2.10
N GLY A 149 4.80 7.94 2.65
CA GLY A 149 5.76 8.45 3.65
C GLY A 149 5.77 7.60 4.92
N LEU A 150 4.60 7.23 5.46
CA LEU A 150 4.48 6.32 6.60
C LEU A 150 5.13 4.95 6.32
N SER A 151 4.99 4.44 5.08
CA SER A 151 5.60 3.17 4.68
C SER A 151 7.13 3.23 4.71
N ILE A 152 7.73 4.31 4.21
CA ILE A 152 9.19 4.50 4.23
C ILE A 152 9.68 4.65 5.68
N GLN A 153 9.03 5.50 6.47
CA GLN A 153 9.42 5.72 7.87
C GLN A 153 9.30 4.43 8.70
N ALA A 154 8.26 3.61 8.47
CA ALA A 154 8.16 2.31 9.12
C ALA A 154 9.32 1.38 8.71
N ARG A 155 9.75 1.40 7.44
CA ARG A 155 10.93 0.67 6.96
C ARG A 155 12.22 1.14 7.65
N ASP A 156 12.32 2.42 7.96
CA ASP A 156 13.42 3.04 8.70
C ASP A 156 13.30 2.82 10.23
N ALA A 157 12.41 1.92 10.66
CA ALA A 157 12.16 1.57 12.05
C ALA A 157 11.68 2.75 12.94
N VAL A 158 11.01 3.75 12.36
CA VAL A 158 10.36 4.82 13.13
C VAL A 158 9.25 4.19 14.00
N PRO A 159 9.21 4.48 15.32
CA PRO A 159 8.21 3.92 16.22
C PRO A 159 6.78 4.26 15.82
N LEU A 160 5.83 3.34 16.08
CA LEU A 160 4.41 3.54 15.76
C LEU A 160 3.85 4.86 16.32
N ASP A 161 4.19 5.24 17.56
CA ASP A 161 3.70 6.48 18.17
C ASP A 161 4.11 7.73 17.37
N SER A 162 5.33 7.73 16.79
CA SER A 162 5.79 8.81 15.92
C SER A 162 5.04 8.83 14.59
N LEU A 163 4.77 7.65 14.01
CA LEU A 163 3.92 7.55 12.81
C LEU A 163 2.50 8.02 13.11
N MET A 164 1.94 7.66 14.25
CA MET A 164 0.60 8.10 14.68
C MET A 164 0.54 9.63 14.88
N SER A 165 1.59 10.27 15.36
CA SER A 165 1.66 11.73 15.44
C SER A 165 1.55 12.40 14.06
N THR A 166 2.18 11.78 13.02
CA THR A 166 2.02 12.24 11.63
C THR A 166 0.59 12.03 11.13
N VAL A 167 -0.02 10.88 11.46
CA VAL A 167 -1.42 10.58 11.13
C VAL A 167 -2.37 11.61 11.74
N GLU A 168 -2.17 12.00 12.99
CA GLU A 168 -3.01 13.00 13.68
C GLU A 168 -2.95 14.38 13.00
N ILE A 169 -1.77 14.80 12.54
CA ILE A 169 -1.61 16.06 11.80
C ILE A 169 -2.35 15.98 10.46
N ALA A 170 -2.16 14.89 9.71
CA ALA A 170 -2.82 14.67 8.42
C ALA A 170 -4.34 14.56 8.59
N SER A 171 -4.83 13.88 9.64
CA SER A 171 -6.26 13.74 9.93
C SER A 171 -6.92 15.09 10.19
N ARG A 172 -6.28 15.99 10.95
CA ARG A 172 -6.79 17.36 11.14
C ARG A 172 -6.86 18.14 9.82
N SER A 173 -5.91 17.94 8.92
CA SER A 173 -5.98 18.55 7.58
C SER A 173 -7.12 17.97 6.76
N ILE A 174 -7.35 16.66 6.83
CA ILE A 174 -8.43 15.96 6.11
C ILE A 174 -9.80 16.40 6.65
N GLU A 175 -9.94 16.64 7.96
CA GLU A 175 -11.20 17.18 8.52
C GLU A 175 -11.63 18.52 7.87
N ALA A 176 -10.69 19.32 7.38
CA ALA A 176 -11.01 20.59 6.75
C ALA A 176 -11.80 20.47 5.42
N ILE A 177 -11.86 19.28 4.82
CA ILE A 177 -12.68 19.04 3.61
C ILE A 177 -14.10 18.58 3.93
N ARG A 178 -14.43 18.28 5.17
CA ARG A 178 -15.77 17.89 5.61
C ARG A 178 -16.76 19.03 5.39
N ARG A 179 -17.96 18.68 4.97
CA ARG A 179 -19.05 19.63 4.82
C ARG A 179 -19.75 19.88 6.14
#